data_1063b52f3000e1340f44d785a532e12d
#
_entry.id   1063b52f3000e1340f44d785a532e12d
#
_cell.length_a   1.000
_cell.length_b   1.000
_cell.length_c   1.000
_cell.angle_alpha   90.00
_cell.angle_beta   90.00
_cell.angle_gamma   90.00
#
_symmetry.space_group_name_H-M   'P 1'
#
loop_
_entity.id
_entity.type
_entity.pdbx_description
1 polymer ?
#
loop_
_entity_poly.entity_id
_entity_poly.type
_entity_poly.pdbx_seq_one_letter_code
_entity_poly.pdbx_strand_id
1 'polypeptide(L)'
;ATKGVMIDVMVNGQFSYYATPFLDEKYILDCIDIAVNNAQLASKFSVFKFDHDEVRKGYEGSYKTNLKSPLSNLSVNDIKDLAFIGSKNMMNFDKRIIHAATTVELIERNTRIVSTNGADIDQKMDIVLVELSSTAQDKNDSQTRSNHGMRGHCFQAGAEFIEDYDIETEAKQISHQAIELLEADQCPTEVCDLVLAPDQMMLQIHESVGHPLELDRILGDERNFAGSSFVNLEDFGTLKYGSELMNIVFDLSLIHI
;
A
#
# COMPACT_ATOMS: atom_id res chain seq x y z
N ALA A 1 12.57 -8.58 13.29
CA ALA A 1 12.13 -7.18 13.42
C ALA A 1 13.20 -6.26 12.85
N THR A 2 12.79 -5.27 12.07
CA THR A 2 13.66 -4.19 11.57
C THR A 2 13.34 -2.91 12.33
N LYS A 3 14.34 -2.05 12.53
CA LYS A 3 14.17 -0.73 13.14
C LYS A 3 15.14 0.25 12.51
N GLY A 4 14.80 1.53 12.53
CA GLY A 4 15.65 2.60 12.01
C GLY A 4 15.03 3.96 12.22
N VAL A 5 15.77 4.98 11.84
CA VAL A 5 15.33 6.38 11.81
C VAL A 5 15.48 6.90 10.39
N MET A 6 14.48 7.57 9.89
CA MET A 6 14.51 8.40 8.69
C MET A 6 14.43 9.86 9.10
N ILE A 7 15.25 10.69 8.54
CA ILE A 7 15.38 12.09 8.86
C ILE A 7 15.15 12.90 7.59
N ASP A 8 14.09 13.68 7.61
CA ASP A 8 13.75 14.62 6.55
C ASP A 8 14.16 16.02 6.98
N VAL A 9 14.81 16.75 6.10
CA VAL A 9 15.22 18.15 6.33
C VAL A 9 14.79 19.02 5.16
N MET A 10 14.49 20.28 5.46
CA MET A 10 14.26 21.31 4.45
C MET A 10 15.31 22.40 4.58
N VAL A 11 16.06 22.69 3.53
CA VAL A 11 17.07 23.75 3.49
C VAL A 11 16.90 24.56 2.21
N ASN A 12 16.77 25.87 2.34
CA ASN A 12 16.53 26.80 1.23
C ASN A 12 15.31 26.41 0.36
N GLY A 13 14.27 25.88 0.99
CA GLY A 13 13.03 25.44 0.31
C GLY A 13 13.15 24.10 -0.42
N GLN A 14 14.24 23.36 -0.24
CA GLN A 14 14.43 22.03 -0.80
C GLN A 14 14.46 20.97 0.28
N PHE A 15 13.69 19.90 0.09
CA PHE A 15 13.71 18.72 0.93
C PHE A 15 14.84 17.75 0.54
N SER A 16 15.35 17.10 1.54
CA SER A 16 16.19 15.92 1.42
C SER A 16 16.01 15.01 2.62
N TYR A 17 16.36 13.75 2.47
CA TYR A 17 16.30 12.80 3.57
C TYR A 17 17.52 11.91 3.62
N TYR A 18 17.74 11.32 4.78
CA TYR A 18 18.67 10.22 4.97
C TYR A 18 18.17 9.29 6.06
N ALA A 19 18.60 8.03 6.04
CA ALA A 19 18.10 7.02 6.95
C ALA A 19 19.22 6.13 7.50
N THR A 20 19.03 5.63 8.73
CA THR A 20 19.96 4.70 9.37
C THR A 20 19.21 3.63 10.17
N PRO A 21 19.67 2.36 10.18
CA PRO A 21 19.17 1.34 11.09
C PRO A 21 19.75 1.46 12.51
N PHE A 22 20.74 2.33 12.72
CA PHE A 22 21.41 2.53 14.02
C PHE A 22 20.76 3.67 14.78
N LEU A 23 20.40 3.41 16.05
CA LEU A 23 19.68 4.37 16.89
C LEU A 23 20.59 5.16 17.87
N ASP A 24 21.90 4.96 17.78
CA ASP A 24 22.85 5.71 18.59
C ASP A 24 22.92 7.17 18.11
N GLU A 25 23.04 8.11 19.03
CA GLU A 25 23.05 9.54 18.76
C GLU A 25 24.05 9.94 17.67
N LYS A 26 25.25 9.37 17.70
CA LYS A 26 26.29 9.65 16.69
C LYS A 26 25.80 9.39 15.26
N TYR A 27 25.18 8.22 15.02
CA TYR A 27 24.70 7.87 13.67
C TYR A 27 23.52 8.74 13.24
N ILE A 28 22.68 9.16 14.19
CA ILE A 28 21.57 10.06 13.92
C ILE A 28 22.10 11.44 13.53
N LEU A 29 23.11 11.97 14.23
CA LEU A 29 23.73 13.25 13.90
C LEU A 29 24.44 13.20 12.55
N ASP A 30 25.18 12.12 12.26
CA ASP A 30 25.80 11.93 10.94
C ASP A 30 24.73 11.92 9.80
N CYS A 31 23.56 11.32 10.04
CA CYS A 31 22.45 11.34 9.07
C CYS A 31 21.88 12.75 8.87
N ILE A 32 21.75 13.53 9.92
CA ILE A 32 21.29 14.93 9.84
C ILE A 32 22.25 15.72 8.95
N ASP A 33 23.56 15.61 9.19
CA ASP A 33 24.58 16.33 8.43
C ASP A 33 24.54 15.95 6.94
N ILE A 34 24.38 14.66 6.63
CA ILE A 34 24.26 14.19 5.26
C ILE A 34 22.98 14.74 4.61
N ALA A 35 21.85 14.65 5.27
CA ALA A 35 20.57 15.16 4.77
C ALA A 35 20.63 16.67 4.50
N VAL A 36 21.21 17.45 5.43
CA VAL A 36 21.40 18.91 5.28
C VAL A 36 22.28 19.22 4.09
N ASN A 37 23.43 18.55 3.95
CA ASN A 37 24.33 18.75 2.81
C ASN A 37 23.64 18.41 1.48
N ASN A 38 22.88 17.33 1.43
CA ASN A 38 22.13 16.94 0.23
C ASN A 38 21.08 18.00 -0.14
N ALA A 39 20.31 18.49 0.83
CA ALA A 39 19.33 19.56 0.62
C ALA A 39 19.98 20.84 0.11
N GLN A 40 21.14 21.25 0.69
CA GLN A 40 21.90 22.42 0.23
C GLN A 40 22.40 22.30 -1.19
N LEU A 41 22.87 21.12 -1.58
CA LEU A 41 23.33 20.85 -2.96
C LEU A 41 22.14 20.86 -3.93
N ALA A 42 21.05 20.15 -3.58
CA ALA A 42 19.85 20.03 -4.41
C ALA A 42 19.13 21.38 -4.58
N SER A 43 19.15 22.26 -3.57
CA SER A 43 18.47 23.56 -3.63
C SER A 43 18.93 24.47 -4.78
N LYS A 44 20.11 24.21 -5.36
CA LYS A 44 20.62 24.94 -6.52
C LYS A 44 19.92 24.55 -7.82
N PHE A 45 19.26 23.39 -7.83
CA PHE A 45 18.61 22.79 -8.99
C PHE A 45 17.12 22.59 -8.80
N SER A 46 16.55 23.10 -7.69
CA SER A 46 15.13 22.95 -7.36
C SER A 46 14.24 23.52 -8.46
N VAL A 47 13.27 22.72 -8.89
CA VAL A 47 12.21 23.14 -9.82
C VAL A 47 11.19 24.01 -9.08
N PHE A 48 10.87 23.61 -7.84
CA PHE A 48 9.99 24.33 -6.92
C PHE A 48 10.67 24.52 -5.57
N LYS A 49 10.43 25.67 -4.91
CA LYS A 49 10.96 25.95 -3.57
C LYS A 49 9.81 26.15 -2.61
N PHE A 50 9.82 25.39 -1.53
CA PHE A 50 8.85 25.56 -0.45
C PHE A 50 9.21 26.78 0.40
N ASP A 51 8.19 27.50 0.86
CA ASP A 51 8.37 28.65 1.75
C ASP A 51 8.44 28.17 3.20
N HIS A 52 9.45 28.62 3.93
CA HIS A 52 9.61 28.33 5.35
C HIS A 52 8.53 28.99 6.21
N ASP A 53 8.01 30.14 5.81
CA ASP A 53 7.03 30.90 6.57
C ASP A 53 5.63 30.30 6.50
N GLU A 54 5.41 29.40 5.53
CA GLU A 54 4.14 28.69 5.35
C GLU A 54 4.06 27.34 6.07
N VAL A 55 5.08 26.97 6.85
CA VAL A 55 5.09 25.69 7.58
C VAL A 55 3.97 25.68 8.62
N ARG A 56 3.03 24.77 8.44
CA ARG A 56 1.91 24.57 9.37
C ARG A 56 2.43 24.09 10.73
N LYS A 57 1.72 24.51 11.80
CA LYS A 57 1.95 23.95 13.13
C LYS A 57 1.70 22.44 13.08
N GLY A 58 2.62 21.68 13.66
CA GLY A 58 2.51 20.24 13.77
C GLY A 58 1.37 19.81 14.69
N TYR A 59 0.97 18.57 14.53
CA TYR A 59 -0.07 17.92 15.32
C TYR A 59 0.55 16.95 16.33
N GLU A 60 -0.04 16.89 17.53
CA GLU A 60 0.31 15.90 18.55
C GLU A 60 -0.82 14.88 18.67
N GLY A 61 -0.48 13.60 18.62
CA GLY A 61 -1.50 12.56 18.70
C GLY A 61 -0.94 11.15 18.71
N SER A 62 -1.84 10.21 18.97
CA SER A 62 -1.51 8.80 18.90
C SER A 62 -2.62 8.01 18.21
N TYR A 63 -2.21 6.97 17.52
CA TYR A 63 -3.12 6.00 16.90
C TYR A 63 -2.69 4.58 17.24
N LYS A 64 -3.65 3.73 17.48
CA LYS A 64 -3.44 2.29 17.64
C LYS A 64 -4.58 1.54 16.98
N THR A 65 -4.24 0.50 16.21
CA THR A 65 -5.23 -0.44 15.68
C THR A 65 -6.08 -1.01 16.80
N ASN A 66 -7.40 -0.97 16.63
CA ASN A 66 -8.33 -1.55 17.60
C ASN A 66 -8.39 -3.06 17.38
N LEU A 67 -7.81 -3.83 18.30
CA LEU A 67 -7.71 -5.29 18.24
C LEU A 67 -8.65 -5.94 19.25
N LYS A 68 -9.29 -7.03 18.88
CA LYS A 68 -9.94 -7.94 19.82
C LYS A 68 -8.91 -8.89 20.45
N SER A 69 -7.95 -9.34 19.66
CA SER A 69 -6.90 -10.29 20.07
C SER A 69 -5.56 -9.86 19.46
N PRO A 70 -4.49 -9.66 20.26
CA PRO A 70 -3.19 -9.26 19.72
C PRO A 70 -2.60 -10.32 18.78
N LEU A 71 -1.83 -9.89 17.78
CA LEU A 71 -1.14 -10.80 16.86
C LEU A 71 -0.17 -11.76 17.58
N SER A 72 0.37 -11.36 18.72
CA SER A 72 1.22 -12.21 19.58
C SER A 72 0.54 -13.45 20.14
N ASN A 73 -0.78 -13.55 20.07
CA ASN A 73 -1.52 -14.74 20.45
C ASN A 73 -1.40 -15.87 19.42
N LEU A 74 -1.00 -15.55 18.18
CA LEU A 74 -0.76 -16.53 17.13
C LEU A 74 0.66 -17.09 17.26
N SER A 75 0.76 -18.40 17.25
CA SER A 75 2.05 -19.06 17.10
C SER A 75 2.47 -19.14 15.63
N VAL A 76 3.77 -19.32 15.39
CA VAL A 76 4.28 -19.58 14.03
C VAL A 76 3.63 -20.84 13.42
N ASN A 77 3.24 -21.82 14.25
CA ASN A 77 2.58 -23.01 13.75
C ASN A 77 1.15 -22.73 13.29
N ASP A 78 0.39 -21.90 13.99
CA ASP A 78 -0.97 -21.52 13.57
C ASP A 78 -0.95 -20.88 12.17
N ILE A 79 0.02 -20.00 11.92
CA ILE A 79 0.21 -19.36 10.63
C ILE A 79 0.63 -20.36 9.54
N LYS A 80 1.55 -21.25 9.85
CA LYS A 80 1.98 -22.31 8.91
C LYS A 80 0.86 -23.28 8.60
N ASP A 81 0.06 -23.67 9.59
CA ASP A 81 -1.05 -24.59 9.41
C ASP A 81 -2.12 -23.96 8.54
N LEU A 82 -2.46 -22.69 8.75
CA LEU A 82 -3.38 -21.96 7.89
C LEU A 82 -2.89 -21.93 6.43
N ALA A 83 -1.63 -21.52 6.20
CA ALA A 83 -1.04 -21.46 4.87
C ALA A 83 -0.98 -22.84 4.19
N PHE A 84 -0.67 -23.90 4.95
CA PHE A 84 -0.65 -25.26 4.46
C PHE A 84 -2.04 -25.78 4.09
N ILE A 85 -3.04 -25.51 4.94
CA ILE A 85 -4.45 -25.90 4.68
C ILE A 85 -4.95 -25.25 3.41
N GLY A 86 -4.73 -23.94 3.23
CA GLY A 86 -5.13 -23.22 2.03
C GLY A 86 -4.52 -23.81 0.75
N SER A 87 -3.20 -23.91 0.73
CA SER A 87 -2.47 -24.45 -0.44
C SER A 87 -2.87 -25.91 -0.74
N LYS A 88 -3.00 -26.74 0.30
CA LYS A 88 -3.42 -28.13 0.16
C LYS A 88 -4.83 -28.29 -0.38
N ASN A 89 -5.78 -27.48 0.10
CA ASN A 89 -7.15 -27.53 -0.34
C ASN A 89 -7.27 -27.10 -1.82
N MET A 90 -6.54 -26.06 -2.22
CA MET A 90 -6.48 -25.66 -3.63
C MET A 90 -5.87 -26.76 -4.51
N MET A 91 -4.71 -27.31 -4.14
CA MET A 91 -4.06 -28.36 -4.93
C MET A 91 -4.88 -29.63 -5.07
N ASN A 92 -5.69 -29.97 -4.08
CA ASN A 92 -6.53 -31.17 -4.08
C ASN A 92 -7.92 -30.94 -4.70
N PHE A 93 -8.25 -29.73 -5.13
CA PHE A 93 -9.56 -29.38 -5.63
C PHE A 93 -9.87 -30.06 -6.97
N ASP A 94 -8.95 -29.99 -7.91
CA ASP A 94 -9.07 -30.61 -9.24
C ASP A 94 -7.68 -30.94 -9.78
N LYS A 95 -7.57 -32.03 -10.56
CA LYS A 95 -6.30 -32.48 -11.20
C LYS A 95 -5.69 -31.46 -12.16
N ARG A 96 -6.47 -30.48 -12.63
CA ARG A 96 -6.02 -29.38 -13.49
C ARG A 96 -5.32 -28.28 -12.71
N ILE A 97 -5.44 -28.23 -11.38
CA ILE A 97 -4.68 -27.30 -10.56
C ILE A 97 -3.22 -27.77 -10.52
N ILE A 98 -2.33 -26.98 -11.08
CA ILE A 98 -0.90 -27.29 -11.20
C ILE A 98 -0.04 -26.52 -10.21
N HIS A 99 -0.57 -25.41 -9.68
CA HIS A 99 0.10 -24.59 -8.68
C HIS A 99 -0.91 -23.94 -7.75
N ALA A 100 -0.56 -23.90 -6.46
CA ALA A 100 -1.32 -23.20 -5.45
C ALA A 100 -0.38 -22.61 -4.41
N ALA A 101 -0.61 -21.36 -4.04
CA ALA A 101 0.14 -20.66 -3.02
C ALA A 101 -0.80 -19.97 -2.02
N THR A 102 -0.46 -20.03 -0.75
CA THR A 102 -1.10 -19.24 0.30
C THR A 102 -0.03 -18.46 1.03
N THR A 103 -0.17 -17.15 1.06
CA THR A 103 0.68 -16.21 1.79
C THR A 103 -0.09 -15.67 2.97
N VAL A 104 0.53 -15.69 4.15
CA VAL A 104 0.00 -15.04 5.35
C VAL A 104 1.06 -14.09 5.85
N GLU A 105 0.75 -12.81 5.88
CA GLU A 105 1.64 -11.77 6.41
C GLU A 105 1.01 -11.14 7.65
N LEU A 106 1.77 -11.07 8.73
CA LEU A 106 1.43 -10.37 9.95
C LEU A 106 2.46 -9.27 10.17
N ILE A 107 2.00 -8.02 10.21
CA ILE A 107 2.87 -6.85 10.33
C ILE A 107 2.47 -6.07 11.57
N GLU A 108 3.38 -5.97 12.54
CA GLU A 108 3.29 -5.02 13.64
C GLU A 108 4.21 -3.84 13.32
N ARG A 109 3.63 -2.68 13.08
CA ARG A 109 4.36 -1.45 12.75
C ARG A 109 4.20 -0.41 13.84
N ASN A 110 5.32 0.00 14.44
CA ASN A 110 5.37 1.12 15.36
C ASN A 110 6.15 2.26 14.70
N THR A 111 5.53 3.41 14.57
CA THR A 111 6.14 4.61 13.95
C THR A 111 5.95 5.80 14.86
N ARG A 112 7.02 6.52 15.15
CA ARG A 112 6.95 7.82 15.82
C ARG A 112 7.49 8.89 14.88
N ILE A 113 6.72 9.95 14.71
CA ILE A 113 7.06 11.09 13.87
C ILE A 113 7.19 12.30 14.78
N VAL A 114 8.35 12.94 14.78
CA VAL A 114 8.60 14.19 15.49
C VAL A 114 9.18 15.20 14.52
N SER A 115 8.78 16.46 14.65
CA SER A 115 9.33 17.51 13.78
C SER A 115 9.47 18.85 14.49
N THR A 116 10.31 19.72 13.94
CA THR A 116 10.60 21.06 14.49
C THR A 116 9.39 22.00 14.44
N ASN A 117 8.35 21.69 13.66
CA ASN A 117 7.10 22.44 13.65
C ASN A 117 6.16 22.08 14.83
N GLY A 118 6.59 21.16 15.71
CA GLY A 118 5.85 20.72 16.88
C GLY A 118 5.00 19.47 16.67
N ALA A 119 5.20 18.71 15.58
CA ALA A 119 4.54 17.42 15.45
C ALA A 119 5.17 16.39 16.41
N ASP A 120 4.33 15.62 17.10
CA ASP A 120 4.71 14.43 17.89
C ASP A 120 3.57 13.41 17.76
N ILE A 121 3.76 12.44 16.87
CA ILE A 121 2.75 11.45 16.50
C ILE A 121 3.30 10.06 16.78
N ASP A 122 2.56 9.27 17.56
CA ASP A 122 2.85 7.86 17.82
C ASP A 122 1.80 6.98 17.15
N GLN A 123 2.25 6.08 16.27
CA GLN A 123 1.37 5.17 15.54
C GLN A 123 1.74 3.73 15.80
N LYS A 124 0.75 2.93 16.15
CA LYS A 124 0.87 1.49 16.27
C LYS A 124 -0.16 0.81 15.37
N MET A 125 0.31 0.22 14.29
CA MET A 125 -0.54 -0.48 13.31
C MET A 125 -0.23 -1.96 13.33
N ASP A 126 -1.30 -2.75 13.42
CA ASP A 126 -1.27 -4.20 13.27
C ASP A 126 -2.04 -4.54 11.99
N ILE A 127 -1.39 -5.23 11.07
CA ILE A 127 -1.91 -5.51 9.74
C ILE A 127 -1.80 -7.01 9.46
N VAL A 128 -2.89 -7.57 8.95
CA VAL A 128 -2.99 -8.96 8.54
C VAL A 128 -3.30 -9.02 7.05
N LEU A 129 -2.58 -9.87 6.34
CA LEU A 129 -2.84 -10.19 4.94
C LEU A 129 -2.93 -11.69 4.77
N VAL A 130 -3.96 -12.17 4.08
CA VAL A 130 -4.08 -13.56 3.63
C VAL A 130 -4.33 -13.55 2.13
N GLU A 131 -3.40 -14.09 1.37
CA GLU A 131 -3.48 -14.18 -0.09
C GLU A 131 -3.47 -15.65 -0.52
N LEU A 132 -4.45 -16.02 -1.35
CA LEU A 132 -4.56 -17.32 -1.99
C LEU A 132 -4.41 -17.13 -3.49
N SER A 133 -3.67 -18.02 -4.12
CA SER A 133 -3.52 -18.04 -5.58
C SER A 133 -3.55 -19.47 -6.08
N SER A 134 -4.36 -19.74 -7.08
CA SER A 134 -4.52 -21.04 -7.70
C SER A 134 -4.36 -20.93 -9.22
N THR A 135 -3.51 -21.78 -9.80
CA THR A 135 -3.28 -21.86 -11.25
C THR A 135 -3.80 -23.17 -11.77
N ALA A 136 -4.75 -23.09 -12.68
CA ALA A 136 -5.27 -24.23 -13.43
C ALA A 136 -4.64 -24.28 -14.81
N GLN A 137 -4.44 -25.48 -15.35
CA GLN A 137 -3.91 -25.71 -16.69
C GLN A 137 -4.63 -26.87 -17.38
N ASP A 138 -4.89 -26.71 -18.65
CA ASP A 138 -5.23 -27.77 -19.56
C ASP A 138 -4.17 -27.92 -20.67
N LYS A 139 -4.51 -28.59 -21.78
CA LYS A 139 -3.56 -28.81 -22.89
C LYS A 139 -3.22 -27.52 -23.65
N ASN A 140 -4.05 -26.50 -23.59
CA ASN A 140 -4.02 -25.36 -24.48
C ASN A 140 -3.75 -24.06 -23.74
N ASP A 141 -4.16 -23.95 -22.47
CA ASP A 141 -4.15 -22.71 -21.71
C ASP A 141 -3.81 -22.93 -20.23
N SER A 142 -3.41 -21.86 -19.57
CA SER A 142 -3.13 -21.81 -18.15
C SER A 142 -3.70 -20.52 -17.57
N GLN A 143 -4.55 -20.62 -16.56
CA GLN A 143 -5.26 -19.53 -15.93
C GLN A 143 -4.99 -19.48 -14.44
N THR A 144 -4.76 -18.28 -13.91
CA THR A 144 -4.53 -18.05 -12.49
C THR A 144 -5.64 -17.18 -11.90
N ARG A 145 -6.10 -17.57 -10.72
CA ARG A 145 -7.03 -16.79 -9.91
C ARG A 145 -6.47 -16.59 -8.52
N SER A 146 -6.64 -15.37 -7.98
CA SER A 146 -6.32 -15.04 -6.59
C SER A 146 -7.52 -14.40 -5.90
N ASN A 147 -7.51 -14.38 -4.57
CA ASN A 147 -8.52 -13.67 -3.81
C ASN A 147 -8.24 -12.15 -3.87
N HIS A 148 -9.28 -11.37 -4.16
CA HIS A 148 -9.30 -9.90 -4.12
C HIS A 148 -8.15 -9.17 -4.85
N GLY A 149 -7.53 -9.80 -5.86
CA GLY A 149 -6.42 -9.20 -6.60
C GLY A 149 -5.13 -9.06 -5.77
N MET A 150 -4.16 -8.33 -6.29
CA MET A 150 -2.88 -8.11 -5.63
C MET A 150 -3.06 -7.23 -4.37
N ARG A 151 -2.77 -7.80 -3.18
CA ARG A 151 -2.85 -7.11 -1.87
C ARG A 151 -4.24 -6.58 -1.50
N GLY A 152 -5.29 -7.03 -2.20
CA GLY A 152 -6.66 -6.59 -1.91
C GLY A 152 -7.20 -7.06 -0.57
N HIS A 153 -6.63 -8.10 0.02
CA HIS A 153 -7.09 -8.72 1.26
C HIS A 153 -6.16 -8.37 2.45
N CYS A 154 -5.99 -7.06 2.68
CA CYS A 154 -5.13 -6.51 3.73
C CYS A 154 -5.99 -5.72 4.72
N PHE A 155 -5.93 -6.07 6.01
CA PHE A 155 -6.78 -5.50 7.04
C PHE A 155 -5.97 -5.01 8.23
N GLN A 156 -6.38 -3.90 8.82
CA GLN A 156 -5.96 -3.52 10.17
C GLN A 156 -6.76 -4.37 11.18
N ALA A 157 -6.15 -5.45 11.64
CA ALA A 157 -6.78 -6.42 12.53
C ALA A 157 -5.72 -7.16 13.36
N GLY A 158 -6.17 -7.91 14.36
CA GLY A 158 -5.34 -8.79 15.18
C GLY A 158 -5.51 -10.26 14.84
N ALA A 159 -5.22 -11.11 15.82
CA ALA A 159 -5.32 -12.57 15.71
C ALA A 159 -6.74 -13.04 15.38
N GLU A 160 -7.75 -12.30 15.83
CA GLU A 160 -9.16 -12.59 15.55
C GLU A 160 -9.47 -12.73 14.06
N PHE A 161 -8.75 -12.02 13.19
CA PHE A 161 -8.94 -12.15 11.75
C PHE A 161 -8.55 -13.55 11.26
N ILE A 162 -7.42 -14.06 11.73
CA ILE A 162 -6.93 -15.40 11.36
C ILE A 162 -7.79 -16.50 11.98
N GLU A 163 -8.22 -16.30 13.22
CA GLU A 163 -9.05 -17.26 13.97
C GLU A 163 -10.43 -17.46 13.32
N ASP A 164 -11.00 -16.38 12.77
CA ASP A 164 -12.32 -16.38 12.13
C ASP A 164 -12.25 -16.63 10.60
N TYR A 165 -11.06 -16.80 10.01
CA TYR A 165 -10.88 -16.86 8.56
C TYR A 165 -11.24 -18.25 7.98
N ASP A 166 -12.28 -18.30 7.16
CA ASP A 166 -12.71 -19.52 6.47
C ASP A 166 -11.88 -19.80 5.21
N ILE A 167 -10.63 -20.21 5.43
CA ILE A 167 -9.68 -20.50 4.36
C ILE A 167 -10.12 -21.67 3.47
N GLU A 168 -10.92 -22.61 3.99
CA GLU A 168 -11.35 -23.77 3.21
C GLU A 168 -12.36 -23.39 2.13
N THR A 169 -13.33 -22.55 2.49
CA THR A 169 -14.34 -22.07 1.53
C THR A 169 -13.67 -21.20 0.48
N GLU A 170 -12.77 -20.31 0.90
CA GLU A 170 -12.10 -19.41 -0.04
C GLU A 170 -11.15 -20.15 -0.99
N ALA A 171 -10.38 -21.12 -0.49
CA ALA A 171 -9.52 -21.97 -1.31
C ALA A 171 -10.31 -22.72 -2.39
N LYS A 172 -11.48 -23.26 -2.05
CA LYS A 172 -12.39 -23.92 -3.02
C LYS A 172 -12.89 -22.95 -4.06
N GLN A 173 -13.34 -21.76 -3.65
CA GLN A 173 -13.85 -20.73 -4.55
C GLN A 173 -12.79 -20.26 -5.55
N ILE A 174 -11.57 -19.96 -5.09
CA ILE A 174 -10.47 -19.52 -5.96
C ILE A 174 -10.09 -20.61 -6.96
N SER A 175 -10.01 -21.87 -6.51
CA SER A 175 -9.70 -22.99 -7.39
C SER A 175 -10.79 -23.25 -8.42
N HIS A 176 -12.05 -23.15 -8.02
CA HIS A 176 -13.19 -23.26 -8.94
C HIS A 176 -13.12 -22.19 -10.01
N GLN A 177 -12.92 -20.93 -9.63
CA GLN A 177 -12.81 -19.82 -10.57
C GLN A 177 -11.61 -19.96 -11.53
N ALA A 178 -10.47 -20.50 -11.06
CA ALA A 178 -9.33 -20.77 -11.94
C ALA A 178 -9.67 -21.83 -13.03
N ILE A 179 -10.47 -22.83 -12.65
CA ILE A 179 -10.95 -23.85 -13.59
C ILE A 179 -11.97 -23.26 -14.58
N GLU A 180 -12.92 -22.44 -14.10
CA GLU A 180 -13.91 -21.78 -14.96
C GLU A 180 -13.23 -20.90 -16.02
N LEU A 181 -12.14 -20.22 -15.67
CA LEU A 181 -11.38 -19.40 -16.61
C LEU A 181 -10.76 -20.18 -17.77
N LEU A 182 -10.44 -21.47 -17.60
CA LEU A 182 -9.98 -22.32 -18.72
C LEU A 182 -11.07 -22.58 -19.77
N GLU A 183 -12.32 -22.50 -19.35
CA GLU A 183 -13.50 -22.81 -20.17
C GLU A 183 -14.24 -21.53 -20.59
N ALA A 184 -13.81 -20.37 -20.09
CA ALA A 184 -14.44 -19.09 -20.37
C ALA A 184 -14.14 -18.60 -21.79
N ASP A 185 -15.13 -17.99 -22.42
CA ASP A 185 -14.96 -17.30 -23.68
C ASP A 185 -13.98 -16.12 -23.54
N GLN A 186 -13.30 -15.80 -24.63
CA GLN A 186 -12.45 -14.62 -24.68
C GLN A 186 -13.26 -13.34 -24.47
N CYS A 187 -12.71 -12.41 -23.67
CA CYS A 187 -13.32 -11.12 -23.48
C CYS A 187 -13.56 -10.43 -24.83
N PRO A 188 -14.78 -9.96 -25.13
CA PRO A 188 -15.08 -9.31 -26.41
C PRO A 188 -14.28 -8.01 -26.59
N THR A 189 -13.91 -7.73 -27.84
CA THR A 189 -13.28 -6.47 -28.23
C THR A 189 -14.33 -5.56 -28.86
N GLU A 190 -15.07 -4.84 -28.04
CA GLU A 190 -16.17 -3.98 -28.48
C GLU A 190 -16.31 -2.75 -27.57
N VAL A 191 -17.09 -1.78 -28.03
CA VAL A 191 -17.46 -0.61 -27.20
C VAL A 191 -18.70 -0.98 -26.40
N CYS A 192 -18.56 -1.03 -25.09
CA CYS A 192 -19.64 -1.39 -24.17
C CYS A 192 -19.49 -0.67 -22.83
N ASP A 193 -20.53 -0.74 -22.01
CA ASP A 193 -20.45 -0.29 -20.61
C ASP A 193 -19.57 -1.25 -19.81
N LEU A 194 -18.69 -0.70 -18.97
CA LEU A 194 -17.79 -1.46 -18.11
C LEU A 194 -18.14 -1.25 -16.64
N VAL A 195 -18.45 -2.33 -15.95
CA VAL A 195 -18.64 -2.34 -14.50
C VAL A 195 -17.41 -2.96 -13.84
N LEU A 196 -16.69 -2.17 -13.05
CA LEU A 196 -15.52 -2.63 -12.31
C LEU A 196 -15.91 -3.02 -10.88
N ALA A 197 -15.53 -4.20 -10.45
CA ALA A 197 -15.65 -4.61 -9.06
C ALA A 197 -14.71 -3.77 -8.15
N PRO A 198 -15.00 -3.66 -6.84
CA PRO A 198 -14.23 -2.80 -5.93
C PRO A 198 -12.73 -3.06 -5.90
N ASP A 199 -12.29 -4.30 -5.98
CA ASP A 199 -10.90 -4.72 -6.00
C ASP A 199 -10.14 -4.20 -7.24
N GLN A 200 -10.77 -4.21 -8.41
CA GLN A 200 -10.22 -3.60 -9.62
C GLN A 200 -10.38 -2.09 -9.60
N MET A 201 -11.49 -1.57 -9.07
CA MET A 201 -11.73 -0.13 -8.98
C MET A 201 -10.73 0.56 -8.06
N MET A 202 -10.28 -0.10 -7.00
CA MET A 202 -9.23 0.39 -6.12
C MET A 202 -7.95 0.74 -6.91
N LEU A 203 -7.50 -0.17 -7.79
CA LEU A 203 -6.34 0.06 -8.64
C LEU A 203 -6.59 1.19 -9.65
N GLN A 204 -7.78 1.23 -10.25
CA GLN A 204 -8.15 2.29 -11.18
C GLN A 204 -8.11 3.67 -10.52
N ILE A 205 -8.61 3.81 -9.29
CA ILE A 205 -8.56 5.06 -8.53
C ILE A 205 -7.10 5.42 -8.19
N HIS A 206 -6.29 4.45 -7.78
CA HIS A 206 -4.88 4.64 -7.48
C HIS A 206 -4.13 5.24 -8.68
N GLU A 207 -4.26 4.64 -9.85
CA GLU A 207 -3.53 5.05 -11.05
C GLU A 207 -4.10 6.34 -11.68
N SER A 208 -5.43 6.49 -11.70
CA SER A 208 -6.07 7.57 -12.44
C SER A 208 -6.32 8.82 -11.60
N VAL A 209 -6.38 8.72 -10.27
CA VAL A 209 -6.63 9.85 -9.38
C VAL A 209 -5.49 10.02 -8.38
N GLY A 210 -5.02 8.94 -7.77
CA GLY A 210 -3.96 9.00 -6.77
C GLY A 210 -2.70 9.64 -7.32
N HIS A 211 -2.05 8.98 -8.26
CA HIS A 211 -0.80 9.46 -8.86
C HIS A 211 -0.90 10.82 -9.56
N PRO A 212 -1.92 11.13 -10.35
CA PRO A 212 -2.03 12.46 -10.96
C PRO A 212 -2.16 13.62 -9.97
N LEU A 213 -2.65 13.36 -8.76
CA LEU A 213 -2.81 14.39 -7.72
C LEU A 213 -1.64 14.43 -6.71
N GLU A 214 -0.59 13.66 -6.92
CA GLU A 214 0.66 13.81 -6.16
C GLU A 214 1.29 15.18 -6.45
N LEU A 215 1.50 15.97 -5.40
CA LEU A 215 1.92 17.36 -5.53
C LEU A 215 3.31 17.49 -6.16
N ASP A 216 4.23 16.61 -5.83
CA ASP A 216 5.57 16.52 -6.40
C ASP A 216 5.55 16.25 -7.91
N ARG A 217 4.62 15.44 -8.41
CA ARG A 217 4.39 15.23 -9.85
C ARG A 217 3.79 16.48 -10.52
N ILE A 218 2.86 17.15 -9.84
CA ILE A 218 2.25 18.41 -10.33
C ILE A 218 3.31 19.51 -10.41
N LEU A 219 4.17 19.62 -9.41
CA LEU A 219 5.25 20.61 -9.35
C LEU A 219 6.44 20.25 -10.25
N GLY A 220 6.55 19.01 -10.70
CA GLY A 220 7.61 18.53 -11.61
C GLY A 220 8.86 18.00 -10.92
N ASP A 221 8.87 17.86 -9.60
CA ASP A 221 10.01 17.33 -8.84
C ASP A 221 10.28 15.84 -9.18
N GLU A 222 9.23 15.07 -9.47
CA GLU A 222 9.30 13.66 -9.84
C GLU A 222 9.54 13.40 -11.33
N ARG A 223 9.68 14.42 -12.16
CA ARG A 223 9.73 14.30 -13.63
C ARG A 223 10.74 13.25 -14.12
N ASN A 224 11.91 13.19 -13.52
CA ASN A 224 12.99 12.32 -13.96
C ASN A 224 12.91 10.90 -13.40
N PHE A 225 12.04 10.65 -12.42
CA PHE A 225 11.89 9.36 -11.75
C PHE A 225 10.53 8.72 -12.05
N ALA A 226 9.45 9.36 -11.65
CA ALA A 226 8.09 8.81 -11.76
C ALA A 226 7.21 9.53 -12.79
N GLY A 227 7.78 10.50 -13.50
CA GLY A 227 7.07 11.31 -14.49
C GLY A 227 6.37 12.53 -13.90
N SER A 228 5.65 13.24 -14.76
CA SER A 228 4.86 14.41 -14.39
C SER A 228 3.37 14.09 -14.37
N SER A 229 2.57 14.98 -13.80
CA SER A 229 1.11 14.95 -13.91
C SER A 229 0.62 15.69 -15.16
N PHE A 230 -0.58 15.33 -15.61
CA PHE A 230 -1.34 16.16 -16.55
C PHE A 230 -2.11 17.29 -15.84
N VAL A 231 -2.24 17.21 -14.51
CA VAL A 231 -2.85 18.22 -13.66
C VAL A 231 -1.85 19.33 -13.37
N ASN A 232 -2.27 20.58 -13.42
CA ASN A 232 -1.48 21.76 -13.06
C ASN A 232 -2.14 22.49 -11.89
N LEU A 233 -1.41 23.39 -11.23
CA LEU A 233 -1.98 24.16 -10.11
C LEU A 233 -3.19 25.01 -10.50
N GLU A 234 -3.23 25.50 -11.74
CA GLU A 234 -4.33 26.32 -12.27
C GLU A 234 -5.62 25.51 -12.50
N ASP A 235 -5.50 24.18 -12.57
CA ASP A 235 -6.65 23.28 -12.75
C ASP A 235 -7.48 23.09 -11.49
N PHE A 236 -6.94 23.46 -10.34
CA PHE A 236 -7.64 23.31 -9.06
C PHE A 236 -8.92 24.14 -9.02
N GLY A 237 -10.03 23.47 -8.72
CA GLY A 237 -11.36 24.09 -8.71
C GLY A 237 -12.03 24.30 -10.06
N THR A 238 -11.35 24.00 -11.17
CA THR A 238 -11.87 24.23 -12.54
C THR A 238 -11.89 22.98 -13.41
N LEU A 239 -10.95 22.06 -13.22
CA LEU A 239 -10.84 20.84 -14.01
C LEU A 239 -12.05 19.93 -13.80
N LYS A 240 -12.79 19.66 -14.87
CA LYS A 240 -13.81 18.62 -14.88
C LYS A 240 -13.17 17.27 -15.19
N TYR A 241 -12.79 16.56 -14.14
CA TYR A 241 -12.03 15.32 -14.26
C TYR A 241 -12.90 14.10 -14.62
N GLY A 242 -14.11 14.04 -14.13
CA GLY A 242 -15.00 12.88 -14.31
C GLY A 242 -16.48 13.23 -14.22
N SER A 243 -17.29 12.21 -13.95
CA SER A 243 -18.71 12.37 -13.73
C SER A 243 -19.01 13.20 -12.47
N GLU A 244 -20.12 13.93 -12.48
CA GLU A 244 -20.63 14.65 -11.28
C GLU A 244 -21.01 13.71 -10.13
N LEU A 245 -21.18 12.42 -10.41
CA LEU A 245 -21.45 11.39 -9.42
C LEU A 245 -20.18 10.88 -8.73
N MET A 246 -19.00 11.20 -9.30
CA MET A 246 -17.72 10.74 -8.74
C MET A 246 -17.29 11.66 -7.60
N ASN A 247 -17.11 11.06 -6.43
CA ASN A 247 -16.54 11.73 -5.26
C ASN A 247 -15.41 10.86 -4.70
N ILE A 248 -14.18 11.37 -4.74
CA ILE A 248 -12.99 10.71 -4.20
C ILE A 248 -12.36 11.66 -3.19
N VAL A 249 -12.12 11.18 -1.98
CA VAL A 249 -11.60 11.97 -0.87
C VAL A 249 -10.30 11.36 -0.37
N PHE A 250 -9.28 12.19 -0.21
CA PHE A 250 -8.07 11.86 0.53
C PHE A 250 -8.26 12.31 1.97
N ASP A 251 -8.51 11.37 2.87
CA ASP A 251 -8.66 11.67 4.29
C ASP A 251 -7.41 11.30 5.08
N LEU A 252 -6.50 12.25 5.16
CA LEU A 252 -5.25 12.09 5.89
C LEU A 252 -5.43 12.18 7.41
N SER A 253 -6.58 12.63 7.89
CA SER A 253 -6.87 12.70 9.32
C SER A 253 -7.01 11.33 9.97
N LEU A 254 -7.42 10.33 9.19
CA LEU A 254 -7.57 8.95 9.66
C LEU A 254 -6.27 8.15 9.60
N ILE A 255 -5.34 8.56 8.79
CA ILE A 255 -4.05 7.86 8.64
C ILE A 255 -3.13 8.23 9.78
N HIS A 256 -3.34 9.39 10.34
CA HIS A 256 -2.51 9.87 11.44
C HIS A 256 -1.03 9.80 11.10
N ILE A 257 -0.77 10.26 9.96
CA ILE A 257 0.53 10.24 9.31
C ILE A 257 1.58 10.87 10.15
#